data_90fe9392d8bb1a0b670667fede9358e8
#
_entry.id   90fe9392d8bb1a0b670667fede9358e8
#
_cell.length_a   1.000
_cell.length_b   1.000
_cell.length_c   1.000
_cell.angle_alpha   90.00
_cell.angle_beta   90.00
_cell.angle_gamma   90.00
#
_symmetry.space_group_name_H-M   'P 1'
#
loop_
_entity.id
_entity.type
_entity.pdbx_description
1 polymer ?
#
loop_
_entity_poly.entity_id
_entity_poly.type
_entity_poly.pdbx_seq_one_letter_code
_entity_poly.pdbx_strand_id
1 'polypeptide(L)'
;MLRLLNNEEKNMSRLLYNEAFSEDSESFVNYYYAEKIKYNRIVAYIEAEAQKFDIRAMLHLNPYKIRFGNREITADYIVAVATALKYQRQGLMRRLLKYIFKLLYAESMPFTFLLPANPAYYKPFQFDFVSDYTHTVLKEEAALTVKAYSTEYETELIDFMQRKLADISEVYCLRDRSYLKQLISELASENGEIELLLDNSGRVAGYRLYWGIKKREDREFLCSRDYAEIVYTAKPYMMARIINLKEFVKAISLFSEDKEDELIIRLLIKDYFIDENNGDFIWRLNKSGSVIEKTKEKLTECPIFTIDELVSWFFGYKKPACYDKYVFLKRVRCLNKMYINEVV
;
A
#
# COMPACT_ATOMS: atom_id res chain seq x y z
N MET A 1 -21.30 18.68 -2.56
CA MET A 1 -20.73 18.17 -3.85
C MET A 1 -19.51 17.32 -3.57
N LEU A 2 -19.30 16.21 -4.30
CA LEU A 2 -18.14 15.32 -4.16
C LEU A 2 -17.21 15.48 -5.34
N ARG A 3 -15.91 15.80 -5.12
CA ARG A 3 -14.92 16.02 -6.17
C ARG A 3 -13.47 16.02 -5.65
N LEU A 4 -12.53 16.01 -6.59
CA LEU A 4 -11.14 16.36 -6.30
C LEU A 4 -11.00 17.85 -5.98
N LEU A 5 -10.14 18.17 -5.02
CA LEU A 5 -9.70 19.54 -4.76
C LEU A 5 -8.62 19.94 -5.78
N ASN A 6 -8.68 21.18 -6.23
CA ASN A 6 -7.56 21.75 -6.99
C ASN A 6 -6.40 22.15 -6.03
N ASN A 7 -5.25 22.53 -6.58
CA ASN A 7 -4.07 22.80 -5.75
C ASN A 7 -4.26 23.97 -4.75
N GLU A 8 -5.05 24.98 -5.08
CA GLU A 8 -5.32 26.13 -4.20
C GLU A 8 -6.25 25.74 -3.04
N GLU A 9 -7.15 24.78 -3.29
CA GLU A 9 -8.14 24.32 -2.32
C GLU A 9 -7.58 23.28 -1.33
N LYS A 10 -6.49 22.58 -1.66
CA LYS A 10 -5.94 21.51 -0.81
C LYS A 10 -5.69 21.95 0.63
N ASN A 11 -5.17 23.17 0.82
CA ASN A 11 -4.93 23.73 2.15
C ASN A 11 -6.21 23.91 3.00
N MET A 12 -7.37 24.01 2.36
CA MET A 12 -8.64 24.13 3.08
C MET A 12 -9.00 22.83 3.83
N SER A 13 -8.44 21.69 3.45
CA SER A 13 -8.63 20.40 4.14
C SER A 13 -7.95 20.36 5.52
N ARG A 14 -6.99 21.27 5.79
CA ARG A 14 -6.22 21.29 7.04
C ARG A 14 -7.11 21.45 8.29
N LEU A 15 -8.20 22.18 8.20
CA LEU A 15 -9.12 22.34 9.34
C LEU A 15 -9.73 20.99 9.76
N LEU A 16 -10.23 20.22 8.79
CA LEU A 16 -10.78 18.89 9.08
C LEU A 16 -9.67 17.89 9.46
N TYR A 17 -8.47 18.02 8.89
CA TYR A 17 -7.32 17.22 9.27
C TYR A 17 -7.01 17.39 10.76
N ASN A 18 -6.84 18.62 11.22
CA ASN A 18 -6.55 18.95 12.63
C ASN A 18 -7.67 18.51 13.59
N GLU A 19 -8.95 18.55 13.15
CA GLU A 19 -10.06 18.02 13.94
C GLU A 19 -9.98 16.50 14.11
N ALA A 20 -9.62 15.79 13.04
CA ALA A 20 -9.69 14.33 12.98
C ALA A 20 -8.43 13.62 13.48
N PHE A 21 -7.26 14.28 13.39
CA PHE A 21 -5.94 13.76 13.71
C PHE A 21 -5.22 14.68 14.72
N SER A 22 -5.88 14.92 15.83
CA SER A 22 -5.38 15.84 16.88
C SER A 22 -4.15 15.32 17.63
N GLU A 23 -3.81 14.06 17.48
CA GLU A 23 -2.59 13.44 18.02
C GLU A 23 -1.33 13.76 17.22
N ASP A 24 -1.47 14.12 15.93
CA ASP A 24 -0.35 14.51 15.09
C ASP A 24 0.27 15.82 15.59
N SER A 25 1.60 15.89 15.54
CA SER A 25 2.30 17.10 15.96
C SER A 25 2.06 18.26 14.97
N GLU A 26 2.12 19.49 15.48
CA GLU A 26 2.00 20.68 14.63
C GLU A 26 3.11 20.71 13.56
N SER A 27 4.33 20.27 13.89
CA SER A 27 5.47 20.23 12.97
C SER A 27 5.25 19.21 11.86
N PHE A 28 4.68 18.03 12.16
CA PHE A 28 4.32 17.04 11.15
C PHE A 28 3.21 17.58 10.24
N VAL A 29 2.14 18.15 10.79
CA VAL A 29 1.06 18.75 10.00
C VAL A 29 1.58 19.88 9.10
N ASN A 30 2.51 20.72 9.59
CA ASN A 30 3.15 21.76 8.81
C ASN A 30 3.95 21.15 7.63
N TYR A 31 4.77 20.12 7.89
CA TYR A 31 5.47 19.38 6.85
C TYR A 31 4.50 18.78 5.82
N TYR A 32 3.47 18.08 6.29
CA TYR A 32 2.50 17.41 5.43
C TYR A 32 1.83 18.41 4.47
N TYR A 33 1.36 19.53 4.98
CA TYR A 33 0.71 20.58 4.19
C TYR A 33 1.66 21.49 3.40
N ALA A 34 2.95 21.50 3.73
CA ALA A 34 3.96 22.20 2.93
C ALA A 34 4.57 21.34 1.82
N GLU A 35 4.73 20.03 2.04
CA GLU A 35 5.48 19.15 1.14
C GLU A 35 4.65 18.01 0.53
N LYS A 36 3.99 17.19 1.36
CA LYS A 36 3.25 16.00 0.90
C LYS A 36 2.07 16.36 -0.01
N ILE A 37 1.28 17.37 0.34
CA ILE A 37 0.09 17.75 -0.43
C ILE A 37 0.40 18.26 -1.84
N LYS A 38 1.65 18.65 -2.13
CA LYS A 38 2.04 19.07 -3.49
C LYS A 38 1.78 17.99 -4.52
N TYR A 39 2.00 16.72 -4.14
CA TYR A 39 1.97 15.57 -5.04
C TYR A 39 0.76 14.67 -4.83
N ASN A 40 0.06 14.81 -3.71
CA ASN A 40 -1.13 14.01 -3.43
C ASN A 40 -2.38 14.56 -4.14
N ARG A 41 -3.44 13.76 -4.09
CA ARG A 41 -4.79 14.13 -4.51
C ARG A 41 -5.71 14.11 -3.31
N ILE A 42 -6.56 15.11 -3.15
CA ILE A 42 -7.55 15.17 -2.06
C ILE A 42 -8.93 15.12 -2.66
N VAL A 43 -9.70 14.11 -2.28
CA VAL A 43 -11.12 14.00 -2.61
C VAL A 43 -11.93 14.47 -1.41
N ALA A 44 -12.84 15.40 -1.63
CA ALA A 44 -13.65 15.97 -0.56
C ALA A 44 -15.14 16.02 -0.90
N TYR A 45 -15.96 15.80 0.11
CA TYR A 45 -17.38 16.13 0.08
C TYR A 45 -17.55 17.55 0.65
N ILE A 46 -17.93 18.47 -0.23
CA ILE A 46 -17.99 19.91 0.04
C ILE A 46 -19.44 20.36 -0.02
N GLU A 47 -19.85 21.19 0.90
CA GLU A 47 -21.03 22.03 0.74
C GLU A 47 -20.61 23.46 0.40
N ALA A 48 -21.05 23.91 -0.77
CA ALA A 48 -20.86 25.29 -1.18
C ALA A 48 -22.18 26.04 -0.96
N GLU A 49 -22.32 26.66 0.19
CA GLU A 49 -23.33 27.72 0.39
C GLU A 49 -22.60 29.05 0.30
N ALA A 50 -23.21 30.00 -0.43
CA ALA A 50 -22.77 31.35 -0.72
C ALA A 50 -21.68 31.91 0.23
N GLN A 51 -20.38 31.70 -0.09
CA GLN A 51 -19.18 32.18 0.61
C GLN A 51 -18.51 31.23 1.64
N LYS A 52 -19.03 30.04 1.94
CA LYS A 52 -18.38 29.13 2.89
C LYS A 52 -18.02 27.81 2.23
N PHE A 53 -16.72 27.55 2.14
CA PHE A 53 -16.16 26.26 1.67
C PHE A 53 -16.09 25.33 2.88
N ASP A 54 -17.12 24.48 3.09
CA ASP A 54 -17.22 23.55 4.22
C ASP A 54 -16.88 22.12 3.75
N ILE A 55 -15.72 21.60 4.13
CA ILE A 55 -15.34 20.21 3.87
C ILE A 55 -15.94 19.32 4.96
N ARG A 56 -16.95 18.54 4.60
CA ARG A 56 -17.65 17.64 5.52
C ARG A 56 -17.00 16.29 5.68
N ALA A 57 -16.35 15.83 4.63
CA ALA A 57 -15.55 14.60 4.64
C ALA A 57 -14.47 14.68 3.57
N MET A 58 -13.36 14.00 3.81
CA MET A 58 -12.23 13.95 2.90
C MET A 58 -11.52 12.60 2.97
N LEU A 59 -10.71 12.33 1.97
CA LEU A 59 -9.62 11.36 1.98
C LEU A 59 -8.49 11.88 1.08
N HIS A 60 -7.26 11.50 1.43
CA HIS A 60 -6.09 11.83 0.65
C HIS A 60 -5.57 10.58 -0.07
N LEU A 61 -5.04 10.76 -1.27
CA LEU A 61 -4.40 9.74 -2.08
C LEU A 61 -2.94 10.14 -2.27
N ASN A 62 -2.04 9.47 -1.59
CA ASN A 62 -0.60 9.69 -1.71
C ASN A 62 -0.03 8.72 -2.75
N PRO A 63 0.46 9.20 -3.91
CA PRO A 63 1.01 8.33 -4.94
C PRO A 63 2.40 7.83 -4.56
N TYR A 64 2.61 6.52 -4.69
CA TYR A 64 3.92 5.89 -4.54
C TYR A 64 4.29 5.11 -5.79
N LYS A 65 5.57 5.20 -6.19
CA LYS A 65 6.14 4.28 -7.16
C LYS A 65 6.39 2.94 -6.48
N ILE A 66 5.83 1.88 -7.02
CA ILE A 66 5.84 0.55 -6.42
C ILE A 66 6.42 -0.47 -7.40
N ARG A 67 7.34 -1.30 -6.91
CA ARG A 67 7.64 -2.59 -7.53
C ARG A 67 6.45 -3.50 -7.30
N PHE A 68 5.88 -4.03 -8.36
CA PHE A 68 4.72 -4.91 -8.35
C PHE A 68 5.03 -6.17 -9.18
N GLY A 69 5.60 -7.18 -8.53
CA GLY A 69 6.22 -8.29 -9.21
C GLY A 69 7.38 -7.82 -10.11
N ASN A 70 7.31 -8.14 -11.40
CA ASN A 70 8.31 -7.72 -12.39
C ASN A 70 8.04 -6.33 -13.02
N ARG A 71 7.01 -5.61 -12.56
CA ARG A 71 6.56 -4.32 -13.11
C ARG A 71 6.80 -3.18 -12.12
N GLU A 72 6.91 -1.98 -12.66
CA GLU A 72 6.83 -0.75 -11.88
C GLU A 72 5.50 -0.06 -12.17
N ILE A 73 4.81 0.33 -11.13
CA ILE A 73 3.52 1.01 -11.21
C ILE A 73 3.50 2.21 -10.27
N THR A 74 2.54 3.09 -10.46
CA THR A 74 2.12 4.02 -9.40
C THR A 74 0.86 3.46 -8.75
N ALA A 75 0.83 3.42 -7.42
CA ALA A 75 -0.38 3.10 -6.67
C ALA A 75 -0.61 4.13 -5.56
N ASP A 76 -1.87 4.44 -5.31
CA ASP A 76 -2.24 5.42 -4.30
C ASP A 76 -2.44 4.77 -2.94
N TYR A 77 -1.76 5.32 -1.96
CA TYR A 77 -1.98 5.06 -0.54
C TYR A 77 -3.12 5.96 -0.04
N ILE A 78 -4.18 5.35 0.45
CA ILE A 78 -5.32 6.06 1.06
C ILE A 78 -4.96 6.44 2.48
N VAL A 79 -4.92 7.75 2.75
CA VAL A 79 -4.62 8.30 4.09
C VAL A 79 -5.60 9.41 4.43
N ALA A 80 -5.57 9.90 5.66
CA ALA A 80 -6.36 11.03 6.15
C ALA A 80 -7.86 10.91 5.80
N VAL A 81 -8.43 9.72 5.99
CA VAL A 81 -9.87 9.49 5.80
C VAL A 81 -10.63 10.06 6.98
N ALA A 82 -11.28 11.20 6.78
CA ALA A 82 -11.96 11.93 7.84
C ALA A 82 -13.38 12.33 7.46
N THR A 83 -14.25 12.37 8.45
CA THR A 83 -15.60 12.96 8.38
C THR A 83 -15.79 13.83 9.62
N ALA A 84 -16.08 15.12 9.43
CA ALA A 84 -16.31 16.05 10.53
C ALA A 84 -17.40 15.52 11.48
N LEU A 85 -17.21 15.68 12.79
CA LEU A 85 -18.02 15.05 13.85
C LEU A 85 -19.53 15.22 13.61
N LYS A 86 -19.96 16.43 13.25
CA LYS A 86 -21.38 16.76 12.99
C LYS A 86 -22.00 16.05 11.78
N TYR A 87 -21.17 15.46 10.89
CA TYR A 87 -21.63 14.81 9.66
C TYR A 87 -21.32 13.30 9.63
N GLN A 88 -20.84 12.74 10.73
CA GLN A 88 -20.62 11.30 10.84
C GLN A 88 -21.92 10.50 10.71
N ARG A 89 -21.79 9.20 10.38
CA ARG A 89 -22.90 8.24 10.19
C ARG A 89 -23.91 8.59 9.09
N GLN A 90 -23.58 9.54 8.20
CA GLN A 90 -24.39 9.92 7.04
C GLN A 90 -23.92 9.26 5.73
N GLY A 91 -23.01 8.29 5.81
CA GLY A 91 -22.50 7.53 4.65
C GLY A 91 -21.52 8.30 3.77
N LEU A 92 -20.93 9.41 4.25
CA LEU A 92 -20.00 10.22 3.46
C LEU A 92 -18.73 9.47 3.09
N MET A 93 -18.12 8.71 4.01
CA MET A 93 -16.99 7.84 3.72
C MET A 93 -17.30 6.85 2.60
N ARG A 94 -18.50 6.23 2.61
CA ARG A 94 -18.92 5.33 1.53
C ARG A 94 -18.98 6.03 0.17
N ARG A 95 -19.43 7.27 0.13
CA ARG A 95 -19.49 8.08 -1.10
C ARG A 95 -18.07 8.42 -1.59
N LEU A 96 -17.16 8.80 -0.69
CA LEU A 96 -15.76 9.06 -1.01
C LEU A 96 -15.09 7.82 -1.60
N LEU A 97 -15.18 6.66 -0.93
CA LEU A 97 -14.57 5.42 -1.40
C LEU A 97 -15.14 4.97 -2.75
N LYS A 98 -16.46 5.03 -2.94
CA LYS A 98 -17.05 4.73 -4.26
C LYS A 98 -16.55 5.65 -5.37
N TYR A 99 -16.34 6.93 -5.06
CA TYR A 99 -15.84 7.90 -6.04
C TYR A 99 -14.39 7.56 -6.43
N ILE A 100 -13.51 7.31 -5.45
CA ILE A 100 -12.12 6.99 -5.76
C ILE A 100 -11.98 5.65 -6.49
N PHE A 101 -12.80 4.64 -6.18
CA PHE A 101 -12.75 3.37 -6.90
C PHE A 101 -13.01 3.56 -8.39
N LYS A 102 -13.99 4.39 -8.77
CA LYS A 102 -14.26 4.72 -10.17
C LYS A 102 -13.11 5.52 -10.80
N LEU A 103 -12.58 6.50 -10.06
CA LEU A 103 -11.45 7.31 -10.51
C LEU A 103 -10.22 6.43 -10.80
N LEU A 104 -9.80 5.63 -9.81
CA LEU A 104 -8.63 4.77 -9.92
C LEU A 104 -8.81 3.65 -10.96
N TYR A 105 -10.04 3.13 -11.12
CA TYR A 105 -10.35 2.16 -12.18
C TYR A 105 -10.18 2.78 -13.58
N ALA A 106 -10.67 4.00 -13.79
CA ALA A 106 -10.52 4.70 -15.05
C ALA A 106 -9.04 4.99 -15.39
N GLU A 107 -8.20 5.14 -14.37
CA GLU A 107 -6.74 5.31 -14.49
C GLU A 107 -5.99 3.97 -14.65
N SER A 108 -6.72 2.84 -14.76
CA SER A 108 -6.15 1.49 -14.86
C SER A 108 -5.24 1.10 -13.69
N MET A 109 -5.48 1.66 -12.50
CA MET A 109 -4.71 1.34 -11.31
C MET A 109 -5.01 -0.09 -10.84
N PRO A 110 -4.01 -0.97 -10.67
CA PRO A 110 -4.27 -2.36 -10.31
C PRO A 110 -4.87 -2.51 -8.90
N PHE A 111 -4.36 -1.76 -7.94
CA PHE A 111 -4.81 -1.80 -6.54
C PHE A 111 -4.59 -0.47 -5.84
N THR A 112 -5.24 -0.29 -4.69
CA THR A 112 -4.97 0.74 -3.69
C THR A 112 -4.77 0.09 -2.33
N PHE A 113 -4.12 0.77 -1.40
CA PHE A 113 -3.76 0.21 -0.10
C PHE A 113 -3.88 1.27 1.02
N LEU A 114 -3.90 0.80 2.26
CA LEU A 114 -3.98 1.65 3.44
C LEU A 114 -3.47 0.93 4.69
N LEU A 115 -3.01 1.69 5.68
CA LEU A 115 -2.82 1.23 7.05
C LEU A 115 -4.10 1.56 7.83
N PRO A 116 -4.90 0.56 8.25
CA PRO A 116 -6.19 0.84 8.87
C PRO A 116 -6.04 1.26 10.35
N ALA A 117 -6.57 2.42 10.73
CA ALA A 117 -6.77 2.74 12.15
C ALA A 117 -7.75 1.75 12.80
N ASN A 118 -8.79 1.34 12.07
CA ASN A 118 -9.70 0.26 12.44
C ASN A 118 -10.12 -0.53 11.18
N PRO A 119 -9.74 -1.80 11.06
CA PRO A 119 -10.07 -2.63 9.90
C PRO A 119 -11.58 -2.75 9.62
N ALA A 120 -12.41 -2.68 10.65
CA ALA A 120 -13.87 -2.78 10.51
C ALA A 120 -14.46 -1.66 9.64
N TYR A 121 -13.77 -0.52 9.49
CA TYR A 121 -14.21 0.55 8.61
C TYR A 121 -14.01 0.23 7.12
N TYR A 122 -13.04 -0.62 6.77
CA TYR A 122 -12.63 -0.87 5.39
C TYR A 122 -13.08 -2.23 4.85
N LYS A 123 -13.26 -3.24 5.72
CA LYS A 123 -13.80 -4.56 5.33
C LYS A 123 -15.13 -4.49 4.56
N PRO A 124 -16.12 -3.64 4.92
CA PRO A 124 -17.36 -3.49 4.13
C PRO A 124 -17.16 -2.98 2.71
N PHE A 125 -15.96 -2.45 2.39
CA PHE A 125 -15.55 -1.99 1.07
C PHE A 125 -14.63 -2.97 0.35
N GLN A 126 -14.57 -4.21 0.83
CA GLN A 126 -13.79 -5.31 0.28
C GLN A 126 -12.28 -5.02 0.24
N PHE A 127 -11.75 -4.34 1.27
CA PHE A 127 -10.34 -4.39 1.62
C PHE A 127 -10.07 -5.61 2.48
N ASP A 128 -8.94 -6.28 2.29
CA ASP A 128 -8.45 -7.27 3.22
C ASP A 128 -6.96 -7.10 3.48
N PHE A 129 -6.47 -7.75 4.54
CA PHE A 129 -5.06 -7.73 4.89
C PHE A 129 -4.21 -8.43 3.83
N VAL A 130 -3.02 -7.87 3.61
CA VAL A 130 -2.05 -8.33 2.61
C VAL A 130 -0.64 -8.49 3.18
N SER A 131 -0.42 -8.04 4.41
CA SER A 131 0.84 -8.25 5.15
C SER A 131 0.61 -8.23 6.66
N ASP A 132 1.54 -8.86 7.39
CA ASP A 132 1.69 -8.69 8.83
C ASP A 132 2.75 -7.63 9.13
N TYR A 133 2.70 -7.08 10.34
CA TYR A 133 3.76 -6.24 10.87
C TYR A 133 5.05 -7.04 11.03
N THR A 134 6.16 -6.44 10.62
CA THR A 134 7.50 -7.02 10.75
C THR A 134 8.40 -6.08 11.50
N HIS A 135 9.41 -6.63 12.19
CA HIS A 135 10.49 -5.85 12.76
C HIS A 135 11.83 -6.59 12.57
N THR A 136 12.91 -5.84 12.59
CA THR A 136 14.26 -6.40 12.44
C THR A 136 14.92 -6.54 13.80
N VAL A 137 15.59 -7.67 14.03
CA VAL A 137 16.36 -7.95 15.27
C VAL A 137 17.82 -8.21 14.88
N LEU A 138 18.74 -7.50 15.50
CA LEU A 138 20.18 -7.75 15.32
C LEU A 138 20.58 -9.09 15.97
N LYS A 139 21.49 -9.79 15.33
CA LYS A 139 22.15 -10.96 15.91
C LYS A 139 23.09 -10.52 17.03
N GLU A 140 23.31 -11.37 18.03
CA GLU A 140 24.15 -11.05 19.20
C GLU A 140 25.61 -10.72 18.79
N GLU A 141 26.13 -11.41 17.77
CA GLU A 141 27.50 -11.23 17.26
C GLU A 141 27.62 -10.13 16.18
N ALA A 142 26.59 -9.37 15.93
CA ALA A 142 26.61 -8.34 14.89
C ALA A 142 27.57 -7.20 15.22
N ALA A 143 28.74 -7.22 14.59
CA ALA A 143 29.74 -6.17 14.70
C ALA A 143 29.47 -5.08 13.63
N LEU A 144 28.73 -4.04 14.02
CA LEU A 144 28.36 -2.92 13.17
C LEU A 144 28.72 -1.59 13.82
N THR A 145 29.22 -0.65 13.02
CA THR A 145 29.44 0.73 13.47
C THR A 145 28.21 1.57 13.14
N VAL A 146 27.66 2.24 14.13
CA VAL A 146 26.53 3.17 13.95
C VAL A 146 27.05 4.55 13.57
N LYS A 147 26.51 5.15 12.51
CA LYS A 147 26.86 6.48 12.02
C LYS A 147 25.60 7.26 11.62
N ALA A 148 25.52 8.54 11.94
CA ALA A 148 24.47 9.40 11.41
C ALA A 148 24.60 9.51 9.88
N TYR A 149 23.46 9.55 9.19
CA TYR A 149 23.43 9.74 7.74
C TYR A 149 24.11 11.06 7.34
N SER A 150 24.88 10.99 6.28
CA SER A 150 25.42 12.15 5.56
C SER A 150 25.31 11.91 4.05
N THR A 151 25.36 12.98 3.25
CA THR A 151 25.15 12.93 1.80
C THR A 151 26.21 12.10 1.06
N GLU A 152 27.37 11.86 1.67
CA GLU A 152 28.39 10.95 1.13
C GLU A 152 27.90 9.51 0.96
N TYR A 153 26.96 9.07 1.81
CA TYR A 153 26.34 7.74 1.77
C TYR A 153 25.05 7.66 0.95
N GLU A 154 24.58 8.75 0.32
CA GLU A 154 23.28 8.82 -0.35
C GLU A 154 23.08 7.69 -1.36
N THR A 155 24.03 7.55 -2.27
CA THR A 155 23.94 6.52 -3.33
C THR A 155 23.98 5.11 -2.74
N GLU A 156 24.89 4.85 -1.81
CA GLU A 156 25.06 3.55 -1.19
C GLU A 156 23.84 3.16 -0.35
N LEU A 157 23.26 4.10 0.38
CA LEU A 157 22.02 3.87 1.15
C LEU A 157 20.85 3.54 0.23
N ILE A 158 20.65 4.29 -0.87
CA ILE A 158 19.59 4.01 -1.85
C ILE A 158 19.77 2.61 -2.45
N ASP A 159 20.97 2.27 -2.87
CA ASP A 159 21.29 0.95 -3.42
C ASP A 159 21.06 -0.16 -2.40
N PHE A 160 21.40 0.06 -1.14
CA PHE A 160 21.13 -0.88 -0.06
C PHE A 160 19.62 -1.06 0.15
N MET A 161 18.87 0.05 0.26
CA MET A 161 17.41 0.01 0.44
C MET A 161 16.73 -0.79 -0.70
N GLN A 162 17.08 -0.50 -1.95
CA GLN A 162 16.51 -1.18 -3.12
C GLN A 162 16.81 -2.68 -3.11
N ARG A 163 18.08 -3.07 -2.92
CA ARG A 163 18.47 -4.47 -2.87
C ARG A 163 17.80 -5.22 -1.74
N LYS A 164 17.76 -4.60 -0.55
CA LYS A 164 17.17 -5.24 0.63
C LYS A 164 15.66 -5.46 0.48
N LEU A 165 14.94 -4.48 -0.08
CA LEU A 165 13.51 -4.61 -0.33
C LEU A 165 13.22 -5.68 -1.38
N ALA A 166 14.00 -5.72 -2.49
CA ALA A 166 13.88 -6.75 -3.51
C ALA A 166 14.17 -8.15 -2.99
N ASP A 167 15.05 -8.28 -1.98
CA ASP A 167 15.40 -9.54 -1.34
C ASP A 167 14.29 -10.13 -0.46
N ILE A 168 13.44 -9.26 0.11
CA ILE A 168 12.44 -9.67 1.09
C ILE A 168 10.99 -9.66 0.55
N SER A 169 10.75 -8.99 -0.59
CA SER A 169 9.39 -8.76 -1.08
C SER A 169 9.36 -8.55 -2.60
N GLU A 170 8.26 -8.93 -3.23
CA GLU A 170 7.98 -8.60 -4.64
C GLU A 170 7.09 -7.34 -4.79
N VAL A 171 6.59 -6.80 -3.67
CA VAL A 171 5.76 -5.59 -3.67
C VAL A 171 6.25 -4.62 -2.60
N TYR A 172 6.88 -3.53 -3.04
CA TYR A 172 7.48 -2.52 -2.16
C TYR A 172 7.57 -1.15 -2.84
N CYS A 173 7.62 -0.08 -2.02
CA CYS A 173 7.86 1.26 -2.54
C CYS A 173 9.29 1.41 -3.03
N LEU A 174 9.46 1.94 -4.25
CA LEU A 174 10.78 2.21 -4.83
C LEU A 174 11.46 3.35 -4.07
N ARG A 175 12.71 3.12 -3.68
CA ARG A 175 13.55 4.05 -2.92
C ARG A 175 14.51 4.76 -3.87
N ASP A 176 14.08 5.87 -4.47
CA ASP A 176 14.94 6.72 -5.30
C ASP A 176 15.41 7.97 -4.51
N ARG A 177 16.25 8.80 -5.14
CA ARG A 177 16.74 10.04 -4.53
C ARG A 177 15.60 10.99 -4.11
N SER A 178 14.53 11.06 -4.89
CA SER A 178 13.36 11.88 -4.57
C SER A 178 12.64 11.37 -3.33
N TYR A 179 12.48 10.04 -3.24
CA TYR A 179 11.95 9.38 -2.05
C TYR A 179 12.79 9.68 -0.81
N LEU A 180 14.12 9.50 -0.89
CA LEU A 180 15.01 9.73 0.26
C LEU A 180 14.97 11.19 0.72
N LYS A 181 14.94 12.15 -0.21
CA LYS A 181 14.80 13.57 0.12
C LYS A 181 13.51 13.86 0.88
N GLN A 182 12.39 13.29 0.44
CA GLN A 182 11.11 13.46 1.11
C GLN A 182 11.10 12.79 2.48
N LEU A 183 11.67 11.59 2.59
CA LEU A 183 11.81 10.86 3.83
C LEU A 183 12.63 11.65 4.89
N ILE A 184 13.75 12.24 4.49
CA ILE A 184 14.55 13.07 5.40
C ILE A 184 13.74 14.25 5.93
N SER A 185 12.99 14.94 5.08
CA SER A 185 12.13 16.06 5.48
C SER A 185 11.00 15.62 6.41
N GLU A 186 10.44 14.43 6.17
CA GLU A 186 9.40 13.85 7.00
C GLU A 186 9.93 13.46 8.39
N LEU A 187 11.07 12.77 8.45
CA LEU A 187 11.71 12.44 9.72
C LEU A 187 12.06 13.70 10.52
N ALA A 188 12.66 14.71 9.86
CA ALA A 188 13.03 15.96 10.50
C ALA A 188 11.83 16.69 11.13
N SER A 189 10.63 16.58 10.57
CA SER A 189 9.42 17.17 11.13
C SER A 189 9.02 16.59 12.48
N GLU A 190 9.47 15.39 12.77
CA GLU A 190 9.23 14.66 14.03
C GLU A 190 10.53 14.47 14.86
N ASN A 191 11.52 15.35 14.70
CA ASN A 191 12.83 15.23 15.35
C ASN A 191 13.53 13.89 15.05
N GLY A 192 13.25 13.33 13.90
CA GLY A 192 13.78 12.05 13.47
C GLY A 192 15.04 12.18 12.65
N GLU A 193 15.70 11.06 12.45
CA GLU A 193 16.95 10.95 11.69
C GLU A 193 17.13 9.56 11.08
N ILE A 194 18.12 9.44 10.21
CA ILE A 194 18.58 8.17 9.64
C ILE A 194 19.90 7.80 10.30
N GLU A 195 19.94 6.63 10.93
CA GLU A 195 21.19 5.97 11.35
C GLU A 195 21.59 4.92 10.31
N LEU A 196 22.86 4.95 9.94
CA LEU A 196 23.50 3.92 9.12
C LEU A 196 24.19 2.90 10.00
N LEU A 197 24.10 1.64 9.63
CA LEU A 197 24.86 0.56 10.22
C LEU A 197 25.90 0.10 9.19
N LEU A 198 27.17 0.36 9.51
CA LEU A 198 28.30 0.07 8.64
C LEU A 198 28.99 -1.23 9.06
N ASP A 199 29.35 -2.05 8.10
CA ASP A 199 30.16 -3.25 8.32
C ASP A 199 31.64 -2.90 8.61
N ASN A 200 32.45 -3.91 8.90
CA ASN A 200 33.88 -3.73 9.20
C ASN A 200 34.70 -3.14 8.04
N SER A 201 34.16 -3.12 6.81
CA SER A 201 34.76 -2.47 5.64
C SER A 201 34.28 -1.02 5.44
N GLY A 202 33.41 -0.53 6.31
CA GLY A 202 32.82 0.81 6.23
C GLY A 202 31.65 0.94 5.26
N ARG A 203 31.12 -0.19 4.72
CA ARG A 203 29.99 -0.19 3.79
C ARG A 203 28.64 -0.27 4.53
N VAL A 204 27.61 0.31 3.93
CA VAL A 204 26.24 0.27 4.46
C VAL A 204 25.73 -1.18 4.46
N ALA A 205 25.56 -1.74 5.66
CA ALA A 205 24.99 -3.06 5.93
C ALA A 205 23.58 -2.98 6.50
N GLY A 206 23.10 -1.79 6.88
CA GLY A 206 21.77 -1.55 7.38
C GLY A 206 21.48 -0.07 7.62
N TYR A 207 20.24 0.21 7.92
CA TYR A 207 19.78 1.54 8.33
C TYR A 207 18.63 1.44 9.31
N ARG A 208 18.50 2.48 10.14
CA ARG A 208 17.39 2.65 11.06
C ARG A 208 16.82 4.06 10.92
N LEU A 209 15.52 4.17 10.76
CA LEU A 209 14.79 5.43 10.71
C LEU A 209 14.12 5.64 12.05
N TYR A 210 14.40 6.77 12.67
CA TYR A 210 13.74 7.19 13.89
C TYR A 210 12.88 8.40 13.67
N TRP A 211 11.84 8.53 14.48
CA TRP A 211 11.03 9.72 14.59
C TRP A 211 10.31 9.79 15.94
N GLY A 212 9.56 10.87 16.19
CA GLY A 212 8.73 11.04 17.37
C GLY A 212 9.26 12.10 18.34
N ILE A 213 8.52 13.21 18.46
CA ILE A 213 8.88 14.35 19.34
C ILE A 213 8.81 13.98 20.83
N LYS A 214 7.75 13.27 21.23
CA LYS A 214 7.52 12.90 22.63
C LYS A 214 8.31 11.67 23.04
N LYS A 215 8.47 10.74 22.13
CA LYS A 215 9.17 9.47 22.34
C LYS A 215 9.78 9.04 21.02
N ARG A 216 11.09 8.78 21.03
CA ARG A 216 11.80 8.25 19.88
C ARG A 216 11.33 6.82 19.62
N GLU A 217 10.86 6.57 18.41
CA GLU A 217 10.38 5.26 17.97
C GLU A 217 11.02 4.89 16.64
N ASP A 218 11.19 3.59 16.42
CA ASP A 218 11.64 3.07 15.13
C ASP A 218 10.50 3.18 14.14
N ARG A 219 10.70 3.94 13.05
CA ARG A 219 9.80 3.96 11.90
C ARG A 219 10.08 2.80 10.95
N GLU A 220 11.34 2.54 10.68
CA GLU A 220 11.79 1.41 9.89
C GLU A 220 13.21 1.00 10.30
N PHE A 221 13.45 -0.29 10.37
CA PHE A 221 14.77 -0.84 10.56
C PHE A 221 14.97 -2.01 9.59
N LEU A 222 15.96 -1.89 8.70
CA LEU A 222 16.37 -2.96 7.79
C LEU A 222 17.89 -3.13 7.83
N CYS A 223 18.33 -4.39 7.82
CA CYS A 223 19.75 -4.74 7.87
C CYS A 223 20.02 -6.00 7.03
N SER A 224 21.27 -6.21 6.61
CA SER A 224 21.70 -7.41 5.91
C SER A 224 21.42 -8.66 6.74
N ARG A 225 21.10 -9.77 6.04
CA ARG A 225 20.87 -11.08 6.68
C ARG A 225 22.08 -11.61 7.45
N ASP A 226 23.26 -11.12 7.13
CA ASP A 226 24.48 -11.50 7.85
C ASP A 226 24.44 -11.02 9.31
N TYR A 227 23.81 -9.87 9.55
CA TYR A 227 23.81 -9.17 10.85
C TYR A 227 22.44 -9.15 11.55
N ALA A 228 21.35 -9.42 10.85
CA ALA A 228 20.02 -9.31 11.41
C ALA A 228 19.02 -10.28 10.78
N GLU A 229 17.93 -10.50 11.51
CA GLU A 229 16.78 -11.28 11.06
C GLU A 229 15.52 -10.42 11.04
N ILE A 230 14.64 -10.68 10.05
CA ILE A 230 13.31 -10.09 10.00
C ILE A 230 12.35 -11.05 10.70
N VAL A 231 11.75 -10.56 11.78
CA VAL A 231 10.73 -11.29 12.54
C VAL A 231 9.36 -10.92 12.00
N TYR A 232 8.62 -11.91 11.55
CA TYR A 232 7.23 -11.78 11.12
C TYR A 232 6.32 -12.01 12.33
N THR A 233 5.52 -11.01 12.64
CA THR A 233 4.53 -11.13 13.73
C THR A 233 3.22 -11.65 13.16
N ALA A 234 2.36 -12.23 13.99
CA ALA A 234 0.99 -12.59 13.60
C ALA A 234 0.03 -11.39 13.74
N LYS A 235 0.53 -10.16 13.64
CA LYS A 235 -0.26 -8.93 13.75
C LYS A 235 -0.54 -8.40 12.34
N PRO A 236 -1.78 -8.49 11.84
CA PRO A 236 -2.16 -7.93 10.54
C PRO A 236 -1.82 -6.43 10.47
N TYR A 237 -1.29 -5.98 9.33
CA TYR A 237 -0.76 -4.63 9.19
C TYR A 237 -1.42 -3.86 8.05
N MET A 238 -1.00 -4.06 6.80
CA MET A 238 -1.54 -3.33 5.66
C MET A 238 -2.77 -4.02 5.07
N MET A 239 -3.76 -3.22 4.67
CA MET A 239 -4.88 -3.67 3.85
C MET A 239 -4.75 -3.14 2.43
N ALA A 240 -5.22 -3.93 1.46
CA ALA A 240 -5.32 -3.52 0.07
C ALA A 240 -6.67 -3.91 -0.54
N ARG A 241 -6.99 -3.31 -1.69
CA ARG A 241 -8.13 -3.63 -2.52
C ARG A 241 -7.73 -3.64 -3.99
N ILE A 242 -8.10 -4.69 -4.70
CA ILE A 242 -7.97 -4.70 -6.17
C ILE A 242 -8.94 -3.67 -6.75
N ILE A 243 -8.44 -2.79 -7.60
CA ILE A 243 -9.22 -1.76 -8.30
C ILE A 243 -9.49 -2.22 -9.74
N ASN A 244 -8.45 -2.48 -10.52
CA ASN A 244 -8.59 -3.01 -11.87
C ASN A 244 -8.03 -4.43 -11.92
N LEU A 245 -8.96 -5.40 -11.90
CA LEU A 245 -8.60 -6.81 -11.87
C LEU A 245 -7.76 -7.24 -13.08
N LYS A 246 -8.07 -6.71 -14.28
CA LYS A 246 -7.32 -7.03 -15.50
C LYS A 246 -5.88 -6.57 -15.42
N GLU A 247 -5.64 -5.41 -14.82
CA GLU A 247 -4.29 -4.90 -14.62
C GLU A 247 -3.56 -5.63 -13.50
N PHE A 248 -4.29 -6.01 -12.44
CA PHE A 248 -3.71 -6.72 -11.31
C PHE A 248 -3.19 -8.11 -11.70
N VAL A 249 -4.00 -8.91 -12.39
CA VAL A 249 -3.63 -10.31 -12.70
C VAL A 249 -2.42 -10.43 -13.62
N LYS A 250 -2.02 -9.38 -14.33
CA LYS A 250 -0.79 -9.38 -15.13
C LYS A 250 0.47 -9.69 -14.31
N ALA A 251 0.43 -9.50 -12.99
CA ALA A 251 1.51 -9.84 -12.07
C ALA A 251 1.40 -11.27 -11.50
N ILE A 252 0.34 -12.00 -11.83
CA ILE A 252 0.10 -13.39 -11.38
C ILE A 252 0.42 -14.34 -12.54
N SER A 253 1.06 -15.47 -12.27
CA SER A 253 1.52 -16.41 -13.28
C SER A 253 1.36 -17.87 -12.84
N LEU A 254 1.82 -18.80 -13.64
CA LEU A 254 2.11 -20.16 -13.19
C LEU A 254 3.51 -20.20 -12.53
N PHE A 255 3.76 -21.23 -11.73
CA PHE A 255 5.13 -21.54 -11.29
C PHE A 255 6.00 -21.91 -12.50
N SER A 256 7.28 -21.54 -12.47
CA SER A 256 8.24 -21.80 -13.55
C SER A 256 8.44 -23.28 -13.81
N GLU A 257 8.38 -24.10 -12.75
CA GLU A 257 8.49 -25.55 -12.77
C GLU A 257 7.20 -26.31 -13.13
N ASP A 258 6.11 -25.61 -13.40
CA ASP A 258 4.85 -26.24 -13.82
C ASP A 258 5.05 -27.04 -15.11
N LYS A 259 4.45 -28.25 -15.15
CA LYS A 259 4.59 -29.17 -16.29
C LYS A 259 3.86 -28.68 -17.54
N GLU A 260 2.79 -27.92 -17.36
CA GLU A 260 1.99 -27.33 -18.44
C GLU A 260 2.33 -25.86 -18.62
N ASP A 261 2.36 -25.39 -19.84
CA ASP A 261 2.70 -24.01 -20.17
C ASP A 261 1.52 -23.04 -20.01
N GLU A 262 0.30 -23.57 -19.91
CA GLU A 262 -0.93 -22.79 -19.77
C GLU A 262 -1.90 -23.44 -18.77
N LEU A 263 -2.66 -22.59 -18.07
CA LEU A 263 -3.81 -22.98 -17.26
C LEU A 263 -4.97 -22.04 -17.56
N ILE A 264 -6.13 -22.61 -17.84
CA ILE A 264 -7.37 -21.85 -18.04
C ILE A 264 -8.31 -22.12 -16.87
N ILE A 265 -8.67 -21.09 -16.14
CA ILE A 265 -9.59 -21.15 -15.00
C ILE A 265 -10.87 -20.40 -15.34
N ARG A 266 -12.01 -21.06 -15.17
CA ARG A 266 -13.33 -20.44 -15.21
C ARG A 266 -13.75 -20.14 -13.78
N LEU A 267 -14.13 -18.90 -13.49
CA LEU A 267 -14.44 -18.46 -12.12
C LEU A 267 -15.48 -17.34 -12.09
N LEU A 268 -16.21 -17.25 -10.97
CA LEU A 268 -17.10 -16.15 -10.66
C LEU A 268 -16.43 -15.22 -9.63
N ILE A 269 -16.43 -13.92 -9.92
CA ILE A 269 -15.91 -12.90 -9.00
C ILE A 269 -17.04 -11.97 -8.55
N LYS A 270 -17.05 -11.67 -7.25
CA LYS A 270 -18.00 -10.75 -6.62
C LYS A 270 -17.29 -9.48 -6.19
N ASP A 271 -17.51 -8.40 -6.94
CA ASP A 271 -17.14 -7.04 -6.55
C ASP A 271 -18.42 -6.21 -6.39
N TYR A 272 -18.66 -5.67 -5.18
CA TYR A 272 -19.89 -4.91 -4.87
C TYR A 272 -19.79 -3.42 -5.22
N PHE A 273 -18.66 -2.98 -5.77
CA PHE A 273 -18.38 -1.56 -6.02
C PHE A 273 -17.91 -1.24 -7.43
N ILE A 274 -17.28 -2.19 -8.11
CA ILE A 274 -16.74 -2.04 -9.46
C ILE A 274 -17.36 -3.13 -10.35
N ASP A 275 -18.33 -2.74 -11.16
CA ASP A 275 -19.11 -3.69 -12.00
C ASP A 275 -18.22 -4.41 -13.00
N GLU A 276 -17.15 -3.79 -13.47
CA GLU A 276 -16.19 -4.37 -14.40
C GLU A 276 -15.42 -5.56 -13.82
N ASN A 277 -15.23 -5.59 -12.51
CA ASN A 277 -14.62 -6.72 -11.79
C ASN A 277 -15.62 -7.79 -11.36
N ASN A 278 -16.93 -7.55 -11.53
CA ASN A 278 -17.99 -8.43 -11.03
C ASN A 278 -18.57 -9.29 -12.14
N GLY A 279 -18.70 -10.61 -11.95
CA GLY A 279 -19.34 -11.53 -12.87
C GLY A 279 -18.51 -12.78 -13.19
N ASP A 280 -18.84 -13.42 -14.31
CA ASP A 280 -18.19 -14.64 -14.79
C ASP A 280 -16.96 -14.30 -15.62
N PHE A 281 -15.84 -15.01 -15.38
CA PHE A 281 -14.56 -14.74 -16.03
C PHE A 281 -13.89 -16.04 -16.52
N ILE A 282 -13.09 -15.88 -17.58
CA ILE A 282 -12.09 -16.84 -18.05
C ILE A 282 -10.74 -16.24 -17.78
N TRP A 283 -9.94 -16.91 -16.95
CA TRP A 283 -8.60 -16.50 -16.57
C TRP A 283 -7.57 -17.45 -17.17
N ARG A 284 -6.69 -16.91 -18.01
CA ARG A 284 -5.61 -17.62 -18.69
C ARG A 284 -4.29 -17.25 -18.06
N LEU A 285 -3.58 -18.26 -17.59
CA LEU A 285 -2.28 -18.08 -16.94
C LEU A 285 -1.22 -18.84 -17.75
N ASN A 286 -0.02 -18.26 -17.81
CA ASN A 286 1.18 -18.91 -18.26
C ASN A 286 2.36 -18.53 -17.33
N LYS A 287 3.59 -19.01 -17.63
CA LYS A 287 4.77 -18.75 -16.80
C LYS A 287 5.23 -17.30 -16.79
N SER A 288 4.80 -16.47 -17.74
CA SER A 288 5.18 -15.05 -17.86
C SER A 288 4.16 -14.07 -17.30
N GLY A 289 2.93 -14.54 -16.96
CA GLY A 289 1.86 -13.70 -16.45
C GLY A 289 0.49 -14.27 -16.71
N SER A 290 -0.54 -13.44 -16.63
CA SER A 290 -1.89 -13.87 -16.94
C SER A 290 -2.80 -12.76 -17.50
N VAL A 291 -3.91 -13.18 -18.09
CA VAL A 291 -4.96 -12.33 -18.64
C VAL A 291 -6.31 -12.86 -18.19
N ILE A 292 -7.20 -11.97 -17.79
CA ILE A 292 -8.57 -12.32 -17.37
C ILE A 292 -9.59 -11.55 -18.21
N GLU A 293 -10.59 -12.24 -18.68
CA GLU A 293 -11.64 -11.68 -19.53
C GLU A 293 -13.02 -12.06 -19.02
N LYS A 294 -13.95 -11.11 -19.05
CA LYS A 294 -15.35 -11.35 -18.72
C LYS A 294 -15.99 -12.21 -19.80
N THR A 295 -16.77 -13.21 -19.39
CA THR A 295 -17.56 -14.02 -20.31
C THR A 295 -19.06 -13.74 -20.15
N LYS A 296 -19.82 -13.92 -21.24
CA LYS A 296 -21.30 -13.90 -21.23
C LYS A 296 -21.88 -15.27 -20.87
N GLU A 297 -21.08 -16.32 -20.93
CA GLU A 297 -21.45 -17.65 -20.54
C GLU A 297 -21.63 -17.68 -19.02
N LYS A 298 -22.80 -18.11 -18.57
CA LYS A 298 -23.04 -18.30 -17.14
C LYS A 298 -22.33 -19.57 -16.69
N LEU A 299 -21.35 -19.40 -15.79
CA LEU A 299 -20.54 -20.51 -15.30
C LEU A 299 -21.25 -21.22 -14.15
N THR A 300 -21.20 -22.54 -14.18
CA THR A 300 -21.67 -23.44 -13.12
C THR A 300 -20.50 -24.27 -12.60
N GLU A 301 -20.55 -24.65 -11.32
CA GLU A 301 -19.53 -25.51 -10.69
C GLU A 301 -18.09 -24.96 -10.74
N CYS A 302 -17.94 -23.64 -10.78
CA CYS A 302 -16.65 -22.96 -10.78
C CYS A 302 -16.32 -22.40 -9.40
N PRO A 303 -15.03 -22.09 -9.10
CA PRO A 303 -14.66 -21.34 -7.91
C PRO A 303 -15.30 -19.96 -7.90
N ILE A 304 -15.76 -19.56 -6.73
CA ILE A 304 -16.35 -18.25 -6.47
C ILE A 304 -15.45 -17.50 -5.50
N PHE A 305 -15.07 -16.29 -5.87
CA PHE A 305 -14.24 -15.42 -5.04
C PHE A 305 -14.91 -14.07 -4.82
N THR A 306 -14.70 -13.49 -3.66
CA THR A 306 -14.87 -12.06 -3.46
C THR A 306 -13.57 -11.32 -3.79
N ILE A 307 -13.65 -10.02 -4.07
CA ILE A 307 -12.46 -9.26 -4.46
C ILE A 307 -11.45 -9.13 -3.30
N ASP A 308 -11.92 -9.13 -2.06
CA ASP A 308 -11.11 -9.14 -0.85
C ASP A 308 -10.40 -10.49 -0.63
N GLU A 309 -11.05 -11.62 -0.92
CA GLU A 309 -10.37 -12.92 -0.92
C GLU A 309 -9.25 -12.97 -1.97
N LEU A 310 -9.51 -12.44 -3.17
CA LEU A 310 -8.51 -12.40 -4.24
C LEU A 310 -7.31 -11.52 -3.87
N VAL A 311 -7.51 -10.32 -3.30
CA VAL A 311 -6.39 -9.45 -2.95
C VAL A 311 -5.50 -10.09 -1.91
N SER A 312 -6.06 -10.70 -0.88
CA SER A 312 -5.32 -11.38 0.17
C SER A 312 -4.54 -12.58 -0.36
N TRP A 313 -5.15 -13.37 -1.25
CA TRP A 313 -4.50 -14.51 -1.89
C TRP A 313 -3.38 -14.09 -2.85
N PHE A 314 -3.65 -13.13 -3.73
CA PHE A 314 -2.70 -12.71 -4.77
C PHE A 314 -1.45 -12.02 -4.21
N PHE A 315 -1.55 -11.38 -3.04
CA PHE A 315 -0.38 -10.90 -2.28
C PHE A 315 0.31 -12.01 -1.46
N GLY A 316 -0.12 -13.27 -1.58
CA GLY A 316 0.47 -14.40 -0.87
C GLY A 316 0.20 -14.42 0.64
N TYR A 317 -0.78 -13.63 1.11
CA TYR A 317 -1.07 -13.49 2.54
C TYR A 317 -1.97 -14.60 3.07
N LYS A 318 -3.10 -14.85 2.41
CA LYS A 318 -4.07 -15.86 2.85
C LYS A 318 -4.66 -16.63 1.67
N LYS A 319 -4.73 -17.95 1.78
CA LYS A 319 -5.38 -18.79 0.79
C LYS A 319 -6.91 -18.62 0.87
N PRO A 320 -7.63 -18.60 -0.29
CA PRO A 320 -9.08 -18.52 -0.29
C PRO A 320 -9.73 -19.80 0.25
N ALA A 321 -10.96 -19.70 0.75
CA ALA A 321 -11.66 -20.82 1.37
C ALA A 321 -11.83 -22.04 0.44
N CYS A 322 -11.92 -21.82 -0.87
CA CYS A 322 -12.07 -22.88 -1.87
C CYS A 322 -10.75 -23.48 -2.38
N TYR A 323 -9.58 -23.05 -1.85
CA TYR A 323 -8.25 -23.39 -2.35
C TYR A 323 -8.00 -24.90 -2.45
N ASP A 324 -8.35 -25.65 -1.41
CA ASP A 324 -8.12 -27.10 -1.38
C ASP A 324 -9.17 -27.89 -2.18
N LYS A 325 -10.36 -27.33 -2.39
CA LYS A 325 -11.40 -27.90 -3.25
C LYS A 325 -11.00 -27.94 -4.72
N TYR A 326 -10.28 -26.90 -5.18
CA TYR A 326 -9.87 -26.75 -6.58
C TYR A 326 -8.36 -26.89 -6.72
N VAL A 327 -7.88 -28.11 -6.91
CA VAL A 327 -6.44 -28.47 -6.91
C VAL A 327 -5.62 -27.63 -7.91
N PHE A 328 -6.20 -27.23 -9.04
CA PHE A 328 -5.55 -26.39 -10.03
C PHE A 328 -5.15 -25.00 -9.51
N LEU A 329 -5.78 -24.48 -8.43
CA LEU A 329 -5.38 -23.23 -7.80
C LEU A 329 -3.96 -23.31 -7.17
N LYS A 330 -3.50 -24.50 -6.83
CA LYS A 330 -2.13 -24.73 -6.32
C LYS A 330 -1.03 -24.46 -7.36
N ARG A 331 -1.39 -24.38 -8.65
CA ARG A 331 -0.50 -24.04 -9.76
C ARG A 331 -0.33 -22.53 -9.96
N VAL A 332 -1.18 -21.73 -9.34
CA VAL A 332 -1.13 -20.26 -9.43
C VAL A 332 0.01 -19.73 -8.57
N ARG A 333 0.97 -19.09 -9.20
CA ARG A 333 2.04 -18.34 -8.53
C ARG A 333 1.55 -16.94 -8.19
N CYS A 334 1.24 -16.74 -6.93
CA CYS A 334 0.93 -15.42 -6.37
C CYS A 334 2.22 -14.60 -6.15
N LEU A 335 2.05 -13.30 -5.90
CA LEU A 335 3.14 -12.44 -5.45
C LEU A 335 3.69 -12.93 -4.10
N ASN A 336 5.00 -12.78 -3.92
CA ASN A 336 5.66 -13.17 -2.69
C ASN A 336 5.81 -11.96 -1.78
N LYS A 337 4.92 -11.84 -0.79
CA LYS A 337 4.92 -10.82 0.25
C LYS A 337 4.80 -9.38 -0.29
N MET A 338 4.19 -8.56 0.52
CA MET A 338 4.16 -7.10 0.38
C MET A 338 4.90 -6.50 1.58
N TYR A 339 5.89 -5.67 1.31
CA TYR A 339 6.57 -4.85 2.31
C TYR A 339 6.36 -3.38 1.97
N ILE A 340 5.38 -2.78 2.59
CA ILE A 340 5.15 -1.32 2.54
C ILE A 340 5.08 -0.84 3.98
N ASN A 341 6.01 0.00 4.35
CA ASN A 341 6.10 0.61 5.68
C ASN A 341 6.03 2.14 5.57
N GLU A 342 5.11 2.59 4.74
CA GLU A 342 4.83 4.01 4.57
C GLU A 342 3.82 4.43 5.63
N VAL A 343 4.29 5.13 6.65
CA VAL A 343 3.46 5.72 7.70
C VAL A 343 3.36 7.21 7.41
N VAL A 344 2.13 7.74 7.37
CA VAL A 344 1.83 9.16 7.12
C VAL A 344 0.85 9.64 8.16
#